data_915b32769fa34a330226ed48fd20e28a
#
_entry.id   915b32769fa34a330226ed48fd20e28a
#
_cell.length_a   1.000
_cell.length_b   1.000
_cell.length_c   1.000
_cell.angle_alpha   90.00
_cell.angle_beta   90.00
_cell.angle_gamma   90.00
#
_symmetry.space_group_name_H-M   'P 1'
#
loop_
_entity.id
_entity.type
_entity.pdbx_description
1 polymer ?
#
loop_
_entity_poly.entity_id
_entity_poly.type
_entity_poly.pdbx_seq_one_letter_code
_entity_poly.pdbx_strand_id
1 'polypeptide(L)'
;MSGGAVRMPGWLRWCVLALLVVLTQPAWAVRCIADGGGTMLTESIGNVASYPTDAPDGYVIWVSPPRTTTGYCYKDLGGDMKTFGEWIYFYANPEKQNPAAWGLEIGIRYLGQDYFGRSSQPGDGVKTNTYVDPCDLSDAEVKAGYCRKFPLSITYQVVVRKRGTWVQPPSDIYAVFQFDGKGGLNYINPSFRYKLSGLQKLKPTPCTVDVLVTPEPGIVNFGQVQTSGNGFLPAVPRKRFSMSLTKKCSIPVRVDGYFEATKGTVQNGLLVPESKSNFGIGLEDSQGKPIEFNKQFTLTQFPANVANQSVMLDAVLKSFGPPKIGPFNASATIRIFLY
;
A
#
# COMPACT_ATOMS: atom_id res chain seq x y z
N MET A 1 -23.76 1.71 64.56
CA MET A 1 -23.86 1.25 63.17
C MET A 1 -22.67 0.33 62.88
N SER A 2 -22.90 -0.99 62.94
CA SER A 2 -21.82 -2.00 62.81
C SER A 2 -21.73 -2.37 61.36
N GLY A 3 -20.59 -2.08 60.74
CA GLY A 3 -20.27 -2.44 59.36
C GLY A 3 -19.87 -3.93 59.29
N GLY A 4 -20.78 -4.77 58.83
CA GLY A 4 -20.47 -6.19 58.59
C GLY A 4 -19.57 -6.38 57.38
N ALA A 5 -18.36 -6.82 57.59
CA ALA A 5 -17.45 -7.26 56.53
C ALA A 5 -17.99 -8.53 55.87
N VAL A 6 -18.40 -8.43 54.61
CA VAL A 6 -18.82 -9.57 53.79
C VAL A 6 -17.59 -10.46 53.54
N ARG A 7 -17.49 -11.60 54.26
CA ARG A 7 -16.46 -12.62 53.96
C ARG A 7 -16.86 -13.40 52.70
N MET A 8 -16.17 -13.17 51.60
CA MET A 8 -16.31 -13.96 50.39
C MET A 8 -15.94 -15.44 50.70
N PRO A 9 -16.75 -16.40 50.28
CA PRO A 9 -16.48 -17.82 50.45
C PRO A 9 -15.20 -18.22 49.70
N GLY A 10 -14.42 -19.13 50.27
CA GLY A 10 -13.08 -19.49 49.79
C GLY A 10 -13.03 -19.95 48.33
N TRP A 11 -14.06 -20.62 47.82
CA TRP A 11 -14.12 -21.03 46.43
C TRP A 11 -14.23 -19.85 45.46
N LEU A 12 -14.86 -18.75 45.85
CA LEU A 12 -14.95 -17.51 45.02
C LEU A 12 -13.55 -16.84 44.87
N ARG A 13 -12.70 -16.91 45.91
CA ARG A 13 -11.31 -16.45 45.84
C ARG A 13 -10.47 -17.27 44.87
N TRP A 14 -10.67 -18.58 44.82
CA TRP A 14 -9.98 -19.44 43.86
C TRP A 14 -10.47 -19.21 42.43
N CYS A 15 -11.76 -18.97 42.21
CA CYS A 15 -12.29 -18.61 40.88
C CYS A 15 -11.75 -17.28 40.36
N VAL A 16 -11.62 -16.26 41.24
CA VAL A 16 -11.05 -14.96 40.85
C VAL A 16 -9.55 -15.07 40.55
N LEU A 17 -8.79 -15.85 41.34
CA LEU A 17 -7.38 -16.13 41.05
C LEU A 17 -7.21 -16.93 39.75
N ALA A 18 -8.06 -17.93 39.50
CA ALA A 18 -8.02 -18.69 38.24
C ALA A 18 -8.40 -17.81 37.03
N LEU A 19 -9.34 -16.86 37.18
CA LEU A 19 -9.72 -15.93 36.11
C LEU A 19 -8.60 -14.94 35.78
N LEU A 20 -7.83 -14.51 36.77
CA LEU A 20 -6.67 -13.61 36.57
C LEU A 20 -5.50 -14.30 35.87
N VAL A 21 -5.31 -15.60 36.04
CA VAL A 21 -4.26 -16.38 35.37
C VAL A 21 -4.58 -16.63 33.89
N VAL A 22 -5.86 -16.69 33.52
CA VAL A 22 -6.28 -16.91 32.11
C VAL A 22 -6.11 -15.65 31.24
N LEU A 23 -5.96 -14.47 31.83
CA LEU A 23 -5.87 -13.20 31.09
C LEU A 23 -4.45 -12.80 30.66
N THR A 24 -3.42 -13.54 31.07
CA THR A 24 -2.06 -13.33 30.57
C THR A 24 -1.82 -14.18 29.32
N GLN A 25 -2.40 -13.78 28.20
CA GLN A 25 -1.97 -14.31 26.90
C GLN A 25 -0.54 -13.85 26.66
N PRO A 26 0.43 -14.77 26.50
CA PRO A 26 1.79 -14.36 26.18
C PRO A 26 1.78 -13.67 24.82
N ALA A 27 2.18 -12.43 24.79
CA ALA A 27 2.43 -11.70 23.54
C ALA A 27 3.63 -12.34 22.83
N TRP A 28 3.42 -12.94 21.69
CA TRP A 28 4.48 -13.52 20.87
C TRP A 28 5.37 -12.38 20.36
N ALA A 29 6.65 -12.50 20.54
CA ALA A 29 7.52 -11.35 20.37
C ALA A 29 8.62 -11.60 19.35
N VAL A 30 8.35 -11.09 18.18
CA VAL A 30 9.36 -10.79 17.19
C VAL A 30 9.49 -9.29 17.08
N ARG A 31 10.71 -8.81 16.90
CA ARG A 31 11.01 -7.42 16.62
C ARG A 31 11.62 -7.27 15.26
N CYS A 32 11.06 -6.36 14.44
CA CYS A 32 11.60 -5.98 13.15
C CYS A 32 12.17 -4.56 13.23
N ILE A 33 13.35 -4.37 12.66
CA ILE A 33 14.07 -3.10 12.61
C ILE A 33 14.45 -2.84 11.15
N ALA A 34 14.13 -1.66 10.65
CA ALA A 34 14.53 -1.25 9.30
C ALA A 34 16.04 -0.95 9.25
N ASP A 35 16.62 -0.97 8.07
CA ASP A 35 17.99 -0.56 7.84
C ASP A 35 18.22 0.86 8.38
N GLY A 36 19.40 1.05 9.00
CA GLY A 36 19.71 2.27 9.75
C GLY A 36 19.18 2.27 11.18
N GLY A 37 18.59 1.16 11.68
CA GLY A 37 18.16 1.00 13.08
C GLY A 37 16.78 1.58 13.40
N GLY A 38 16.01 2.00 12.37
CA GLY A 38 14.71 2.63 12.55
C GLY A 38 13.59 1.62 12.87
N THR A 39 12.74 1.97 13.85
CA THR A 39 11.51 1.23 14.17
C THR A 39 10.25 1.99 13.72
N MET A 40 10.41 3.09 13.02
CA MET A 40 9.31 3.91 12.54
C MET A 40 9.67 4.64 11.25
N LEU A 41 8.75 4.61 10.28
CA LEU A 41 8.79 5.45 9.09
C LEU A 41 7.49 6.26 9.03
N THR A 42 7.61 7.56 8.80
CA THR A 42 6.45 8.43 8.53
C THR A 42 6.55 8.96 7.10
N GLU A 43 5.54 8.67 6.30
CA GLU A 43 5.39 9.23 4.95
C GLU A 43 4.28 10.29 4.94
N SER A 44 4.46 11.34 4.15
CA SER A 44 3.43 12.35 3.94
C SER A 44 2.64 12.05 2.67
N ILE A 45 1.31 12.22 2.73
CA ILE A 45 0.44 12.20 1.53
C ILE A 45 0.87 13.30 0.53
N GLY A 46 1.65 14.27 0.98
CA GLY A 46 2.14 15.37 0.16
C GLY A 46 1.15 16.53 0.07
N ASN A 47 1.19 17.29 -1.02
CA ASN A 47 0.28 18.40 -1.23
C ASN A 47 -1.14 17.88 -1.43
N VAL A 48 -2.07 18.57 -0.83
CA VAL A 48 -3.49 18.27 -0.63
C VAL A 48 -4.10 17.39 -1.72
N ALA A 49 -4.27 16.10 -1.44
CA ALA A 49 -5.09 15.25 -2.28
C ALA A 49 -6.56 15.61 -2.06
N SER A 50 -7.21 16.16 -3.06
CA SER A 50 -8.64 16.38 -3.05
C SER A 50 -9.35 15.29 -3.87
N TYR A 51 -10.56 14.95 -3.48
CA TYR A 51 -11.37 13.97 -4.18
C TYR A 51 -12.80 14.48 -4.35
N PRO A 52 -13.58 14.01 -5.35
CA PRO A 52 -14.94 14.47 -5.55
C PRO A 52 -15.82 14.23 -4.32
N THR A 53 -16.63 15.21 -3.92
CA THR A 53 -17.57 15.07 -2.80
C THR A 53 -18.57 13.93 -3.00
N ASP A 54 -18.97 13.69 -4.24
CA ASP A 54 -19.91 12.66 -4.69
C ASP A 54 -19.22 11.31 -5.03
N ALA A 55 -17.91 11.20 -4.81
CA ALA A 55 -17.21 9.95 -5.03
C ALA A 55 -17.86 8.81 -4.21
N PRO A 56 -18.05 7.62 -4.79
CA PRO A 56 -18.63 6.48 -4.08
C PRO A 56 -17.68 5.95 -3.00
N ASP A 57 -18.23 5.20 -2.06
CA ASP A 57 -17.41 4.45 -1.10
C ASP A 57 -16.51 3.45 -1.86
N GLY A 58 -15.28 3.29 -1.37
CA GLY A 58 -14.24 2.54 -2.07
C GLY A 58 -13.46 3.36 -3.10
N TYR A 59 -13.86 4.61 -3.39
CA TYR A 59 -13.07 5.49 -4.25
C TYR A 59 -11.66 5.66 -3.68
N VAL A 60 -10.64 5.39 -4.51
CA VAL A 60 -9.24 5.51 -4.10
C VAL A 60 -8.83 6.97 -4.12
N ILE A 61 -8.60 7.54 -2.94
CA ILE A 61 -8.18 8.92 -2.76
C ILE A 61 -6.69 9.07 -3.01
N TRP A 62 -5.90 8.12 -2.50
CA TRP A 62 -4.45 8.16 -2.63
C TRP A 62 -3.83 6.75 -2.56
N VAL A 63 -2.75 6.56 -3.31
CA VAL A 63 -1.91 5.35 -3.26
C VAL A 63 -0.46 5.79 -3.23
N SER A 64 0.33 5.24 -2.31
CA SER A 64 1.76 5.48 -2.30
C SER A 64 2.42 4.86 -3.54
N PRO A 65 3.59 5.36 -3.99
CA PRO A 65 4.48 4.56 -4.81
C PRO A 65 4.79 3.22 -4.12
N PRO A 66 5.20 2.18 -4.86
CA PRO A 66 5.71 0.96 -4.24
C PRO A 66 6.85 1.29 -3.26
N ARG A 67 6.74 0.77 -2.03
CA ARG A 67 7.71 0.96 -0.95
C ARG A 67 8.31 -0.37 -0.60
N THR A 68 9.63 -0.42 -0.50
CA THR A 68 10.34 -1.60 0.02
C THR A 68 10.94 -1.25 1.37
N THR A 69 10.50 -1.95 2.41
CA THR A 69 11.16 -1.90 3.72
C THR A 69 12.18 -3.02 3.77
N THR A 70 13.44 -2.64 3.91
CA THR A 70 14.56 -3.56 4.16
C THR A 70 15.02 -3.44 5.61
N GLY A 71 15.60 -4.51 6.13
CA GLY A 71 16.06 -4.58 7.51
C GLY A 71 16.20 -6.01 8.00
N TYR A 72 15.88 -6.24 9.26
CA TYR A 72 15.94 -7.58 9.87
C TYR A 72 14.88 -7.75 10.96
N CYS A 73 14.47 -9.01 11.18
CA CYS A 73 13.62 -9.41 12.30
C CYS A 73 14.31 -10.47 13.14
N TYR A 74 14.00 -10.50 14.44
CA TYR A 74 14.59 -11.45 15.39
C TYR A 74 13.69 -11.65 16.60
N LYS A 75 13.93 -12.72 17.38
CA LYS A 75 13.28 -12.96 18.66
C LYS A 75 13.84 -12.01 19.72
N ASP A 76 12.97 -11.28 20.43
CA ASP A 76 13.37 -10.27 21.42
C ASP A 76 12.73 -10.47 22.81
N LEU A 77 11.87 -11.48 22.97
CA LEU A 77 11.34 -11.88 24.26
C LEU A 77 11.69 -13.34 24.58
N GLY A 78 12.09 -13.57 25.82
CA GLY A 78 12.39 -14.89 26.36
C GLY A 78 11.15 -15.75 26.67
N GLY A 79 11.36 -16.84 27.40
CA GLY A 79 10.32 -17.81 27.72
C GLY A 79 10.02 -18.75 26.55
N ASP A 80 8.87 -19.41 26.58
CA ASP A 80 8.48 -20.39 25.55
C ASP A 80 8.39 -19.79 24.14
N MET A 81 8.24 -18.46 24.04
CA MET A 81 8.07 -17.75 22.78
C MET A 81 9.30 -17.79 21.87
N LYS A 82 10.48 -17.92 22.44
CA LYS A 82 11.72 -18.03 21.68
C LYS A 82 11.91 -19.38 21.01
N THR A 83 11.25 -20.41 21.51
CA THR A 83 11.45 -21.83 21.09
C THR A 83 10.71 -22.17 19.78
N PHE A 84 9.82 -21.29 19.30
CA PHE A 84 9.05 -21.51 18.08
C PHE A 84 9.47 -20.53 16.98
N GLY A 85 9.63 -21.05 15.77
CA GLY A 85 9.77 -20.21 14.58
C GLY A 85 8.42 -19.65 14.15
N GLU A 86 8.43 -18.46 13.55
CA GLU A 86 7.19 -17.83 13.12
C GLU A 86 7.39 -16.92 11.91
N TRP A 87 6.30 -16.73 11.15
CA TRP A 87 6.23 -15.78 10.07
C TRP A 87 6.01 -14.36 10.60
N ILE A 88 6.48 -13.38 9.83
CA ILE A 88 6.17 -11.98 10.04
C ILE A 88 4.86 -11.63 9.34
N TYR A 89 4.09 -10.74 9.95
CA TYR A 89 2.79 -10.28 9.47
C TYR A 89 2.73 -8.76 9.46
N PHE A 90 1.94 -8.20 8.53
CA PHE A 90 1.43 -6.85 8.67
C PHE A 90 0.24 -6.85 9.62
N TYR A 91 0.31 -6.10 10.67
CA TYR A 91 -0.83 -5.79 11.53
C TYR A 91 -1.29 -4.38 11.23
N ALA A 92 -2.42 -4.25 10.53
CA ALA A 92 -2.98 -2.96 10.16
C ALA A 92 -3.56 -2.24 11.38
N ASN A 93 -3.51 -0.91 11.36
CA ASN A 93 -4.06 -0.04 12.40
C ASN A 93 -3.61 -0.40 13.83
N PRO A 94 -2.30 -0.48 14.10
CA PRO A 94 -1.79 -0.93 15.40
C PRO A 94 -2.16 -0.01 16.56
N GLU A 95 -2.51 1.25 16.31
CA GLU A 95 -2.94 2.22 17.33
C GLU A 95 -4.47 2.24 17.52
N LYS A 96 -5.22 1.35 16.86
CA LYS A 96 -6.69 1.21 16.99
C LYS A 96 -7.45 2.50 16.71
N GLN A 97 -6.93 3.33 15.81
CA GLN A 97 -7.61 4.53 15.36
C GLN A 97 -8.88 4.16 14.55
N ASN A 98 -9.83 5.07 14.44
CA ASN A 98 -11.08 4.82 13.71
C ASN A 98 -11.18 5.66 12.42
N PRO A 99 -10.49 5.30 11.33
CA PRO A 99 -10.52 6.06 10.09
C PRO A 99 -11.92 6.10 9.45
N ALA A 100 -12.77 5.10 9.70
CA ALA A 100 -14.15 5.09 9.20
C ALA A 100 -14.99 6.24 9.78
N ALA A 101 -14.72 6.66 11.01
CA ALA A 101 -15.36 7.85 11.59
C ALA A 101 -14.95 9.17 10.91
N TRP A 102 -13.87 9.14 10.12
CA TRP A 102 -13.40 10.31 9.34
C TRP A 102 -13.82 10.23 7.87
N GLY A 103 -14.59 9.22 7.51
CA GLY A 103 -14.97 8.99 6.12
C GLY A 103 -13.85 8.38 5.27
N LEU A 104 -12.88 7.72 5.91
CA LEU A 104 -11.71 7.12 5.28
C LEU A 104 -11.60 5.63 5.58
N GLU A 105 -10.95 4.92 4.68
CA GLU A 105 -10.45 3.57 4.88
C GLU A 105 -8.97 3.56 4.48
N ILE A 106 -8.08 3.15 5.40
CA ILE A 106 -6.63 3.22 5.22
C ILE A 106 -6.04 1.84 5.43
N GLY A 107 -5.23 1.39 4.50
CA GLY A 107 -4.66 0.05 4.53
C GLY A 107 -3.43 -0.09 3.65
N ILE A 108 -3.06 -1.33 3.41
CA ILE A 108 -1.92 -1.72 2.57
C ILE A 108 -2.39 -2.49 1.35
N ARG A 109 -1.64 -2.34 0.25
CA ARG A 109 -1.67 -3.23 -0.90
C ARG A 109 -0.43 -4.11 -0.88
N TYR A 110 -0.63 -5.40 -0.79
CA TYR A 110 0.44 -6.39 -0.77
C TYR A 110 0.10 -7.55 -1.70
N LEU A 111 1.04 -7.94 -2.57
CA LEU A 111 0.85 -8.98 -3.60
C LEU A 111 -0.43 -8.77 -4.46
N GLY A 112 -0.73 -7.51 -4.79
CA GLY A 112 -1.88 -7.14 -5.62
C GLY A 112 -3.24 -7.12 -4.90
N GLN A 113 -3.30 -7.42 -3.61
CA GLN A 113 -4.51 -7.37 -2.81
C GLN A 113 -4.47 -6.22 -1.80
N ASP A 114 -5.63 -5.59 -1.59
CA ASP A 114 -5.79 -4.53 -0.61
C ASP A 114 -6.33 -5.07 0.71
N TYR A 115 -5.65 -4.72 1.78
CA TYR A 115 -5.98 -5.13 3.14
C TYR A 115 -6.26 -3.89 3.98
N PHE A 116 -7.52 -3.76 4.37
CA PHE A 116 -7.99 -2.70 5.27
C PHE A 116 -8.33 -3.35 6.61
N GLY A 117 -7.62 -2.97 7.64
CA GLY A 117 -7.69 -3.74 8.84
C GLY A 117 -8.07 -3.00 10.10
N ARG A 118 -8.63 -3.80 10.98
CA ARG A 118 -8.76 -3.52 12.41
C ARG A 118 -7.85 -4.46 13.20
N SER A 119 -6.83 -5.03 12.57
CA SER A 119 -6.15 -6.18 13.13
C SER A 119 -5.10 -5.77 14.16
N SER A 120 -5.36 -6.12 15.37
CA SER A 120 -4.37 -6.10 16.45
C SER A 120 -4.31 -7.44 17.21
N GLN A 121 -5.10 -8.42 16.77
CA GLN A 121 -5.27 -9.70 17.45
C GLN A 121 -4.47 -10.81 16.74
N PRO A 122 -4.06 -11.86 17.46
CA PRO A 122 -3.49 -13.05 16.85
C PRO A 122 -4.41 -13.60 15.74
N GLY A 123 -3.81 -13.86 14.57
CA GLY A 123 -4.55 -14.40 13.42
C GLY A 123 -5.11 -13.39 12.42
N ASP A 124 -5.20 -12.10 12.77
CA ASP A 124 -5.73 -11.06 11.89
C ASP A 124 -4.68 -10.46 10.94
N GLY A 125 -3.40 -10.77 11.15
CA GLY A 125 -2.29 -10.20 10.37
C GLY A 125 -2.23 -10.77 8.95
N VAL A 126 -1.74 -9.95 8.02
CA VAL A 126 -1.43 -10.39 6.65
C VAL A 126 -0.02 -10.97 6.63
N LYS A 127 0.08 -12.26 6.34
CA LYS A 127 1.34 -13.01 6.31
C LYS A 127 2.28 -12.46 5.23
N THR A 128 3.55 -12.25 5.59
CA THR A 128 4.62 -11.85 4.67
C THR A 128 5.43 -13.06 4.18
N ASN A 129 6.50 -12.79 3.43
CA ASN A 129 7.47 -13.80 2.99
C ASN A 129 8.67 -13.98 3.94
N THR A 130 8.68 -13.30 5.09
CA THR A 130 9.79 -13.37 6.06
C THR A 130 9.47 -14.33 7.20
N TYR A 131 10.38 -15.25 7.47
CA TYR A 131 10.29 -16.22 8.57
C TYR A 131 11.45 -16.00 9.54
N VAL A 132 11.17 -16.12 10.83
CA VAL A 132 12.16 -16.01 11.92
C VAL A 132 12.23 -17.35 12.62
N ASP A 133 13.43 -17.96 12.64
CA ASP A 133 13.67 -19.25 13.31
C ASP A 133 13.58 -19.13 14.84
N PRO A 134 13.47 -20.26 15.55
CA PRO A 134 13.63 -20.30 17.01
C PRO A 134 14.97 -19.71 17.46
N CYS A 135 15.03 -19.29 18.72
CA CYS A 135 16.24 -18.81 19.37
C CYS A 135 16.52 -19.63 20.65
N ASP A 136 17.59 -20.42 20.63
CA ASP A 136 17.94 -21.35 21.72
C ASP A 136 18.79 -20.71 22.83
N LEU A 137 18.97 -19.39 22.79
CA LEU A 137 19.73 -18.64 23.79
C LEU A 137 18.97 -18.50 25.12
N SER A 138 19.66 -18.16 26.20
CA SER A 138 19.03 -17.84 27.47
C SER A 138 18.12 -16.61 27.36
N ASP A 139 17.17 -16.47 28.29
CA ASP A 139 16.24 -15.32 28.26
C ASP A 139 16.94 -13.97 28.39
N ALA A 140 18.09 -13.93 29.12
CA ALA A 140 18.91 -12.74 29.24
C ALA A 140 19.56 -12.35 27.91
N GLU A 141 20.07 -13.31 27.16
CA GLU A 141 20.69 -13.10 25.84
C GLU A 141 19.64 -12.71 24.79
N VAL A 142 18.44 -13.33 24.84
CA VAL A 142 17.32 -12.95 23.95
C VAL A 142 16.92 -11.49 24.18
N LYS A 143 16.76 -11.08 25.44
CA LYS A 143 16.44 -9.69 25.79
C LYS A 143 17.56 -8.71 25.43
N ALA A 144 18.81 -9.18 25.41
CA ALA A 144 19.97 -8.40 24.95
C ALA A 144 20.06 -8.30 23.42
N GLY A 145 19.19 -9.00 22.68
CA GLY A 145 19.11 -8.94 21.22
C GLY A 145 20.15 -9.80 20.49
N TYR A 146 20.67 -10.84 21.14
CA TYR A 146 21.69 -11.74 20.56
C TYR A 146 21.13 -12.82 19.65
N CYS A 147 19.80 -13.00 19.57
CA CYS A 147 19.20 -13.92 18.63
C CYS A 147 19.60 -13.61 17.18
N ARG A 148 19.66 -14.66 16.37
CA ARG A 148 19.94 -14.52 14.93
C ARG A 148 18.96 -13.54 14.29
N LYS A 149 19.51 -12.66 13.46
CA LYS A 149 18.76 -11.68 12.67
C LYS A 149 18.44 -12.24 11.30
N PHE A 150 17.16 -12.19 10.90
CA PHE A 150 16.67 -12.68 9.63
C PHE A 150 16.35 -11.50 8.71
N PRO A 151 16.82 -11.52 7.46
CA PRO A 151 16.63 -10.39 6.56
C PRO A 151 15.14 -10.13 6.29
N LEU A 152 14.78 -8.86 6.32
CA LEU A 152 13.47 -8.34 5.95
C LEU A 152 13.62 -7.60 4.62
N SER A 153 12.80 -7.95 3.63
CA SER A 153 12.68 -7.20 2.37
C SER A 153 11.26 -7.38 1.86
N ILE A 154 10.40 -6.39 2.12
CA ILE A 154 8.97 -6.46 1.83
C ILE A 154 8.55 -5.22 1.04
N THR A 155 7.98 -5.45 -0.15
CA THR A 155 7.45 -4.39 -1.01
C THR A 155 5.93 -4.32 -0.87
N TYR A 156 5.42 -3.13 -0.66
CA TYR A 156 3.99 -2.84 -0.46
C TYR A 156 3.66 -1.43 -0.95
N GLN A 157 2.36 -1.10 -0.97
CA GLN A 157 1.84 0.26 -1.14
C GLN A 157 0.87 0.57 -0.01
N VAL A 158 0.74 1.84 0.33
CA VAL A 158 -0.30 2.32 1.24
C VAL A 158 -1.45 2.86 0.42
N VAL A 159 -2.68 2.54 0.81
CA VAL A 159 -3.91 2.91 0.08
C VAL A 159 -4.84 3.64 1.02
N VAL A 160 -5.36 4.79 0.56
CA VAL A 160 -6.42 5.55 1.24
C VAL A 160 -7.63 5.58 0.35
N ARG A 161 -8.79 5.16 0.88
CA ARG A 161 -10.08 5.15 0.19
C ARG A 161 -11.12 5.98 0.95
N LYS A 162 -12.11 6.45 0.21
CA LYS A 162 -13.33 7.01 0.78
C LYS A 162 -14.19 5.91 1.42
N ARG A 163 -14.74 6.19 2.60
CA ARG A 163 -15.70 5.34 3.29
C ARG A 163 -16.68 6.17 4.13
N GLY A 164 -17.79 6.54 3.51
CA GLY A 164 -18.79 7.37 4.16
C GLY A 164 -18.53 8.88 4.04
N THR A 165 -19.12 9.66 4.93
CA THR A 165 -19.01 11.11 4.91
C THR A 165 -17.69 11.58 5.52
N TRP A 166 -17.05 12.54 4.86
CA TRP A 166 -15.84 13.14 5.36
C TRP A 166 -16.06 13.90 6.67
N VAL A 167 -15.21 13.61 7.63
CA VAL A 167 -15.03 14.38 8.86
C VAL A 167 -13.55 14.61 9.05
N GLN A 168 -13.16 15.82 9.43
CA GLN A 168 -11.75 16.12 9.63
C GLN A 168 -11.14 15.20 10.69
N PRO A 169 -10.06 14.46 10.37
CA PRO A 169 -9.39 13.60 11.34
C PRO A 169 -8.89 14.40 12.55
N PRO A 170 -8.98 13.85 13.77
CA PRO A 170 -8.49 14.52 14.98
C PRO A 170 -6.97 14.61 15.03
N SER A 171 -6.29 13.75 14.28
CA SER A 171 -4.83 13.71 14.13
C SER A 171 -4.44 13.74 12.65
N ASP A 172 -3.35 14.42 12.35
CA ASP A 172 -2.75 14.41 11.01
C ASP A 172 -2.00 13.10 10.71
N ILE A 173 -1.73 12.28 11.74
CA ILE A 173 -0.94 11.07 11.65
C ILE A 173 -1.80 9.84 11.94
N TYR A 174 -1.63 8.81 11.10
CA TYR A 174 -2.26 7.51 11.23
C TYR A 174 -1.20 6.40 11.19
N ALA A 175 -1.27 5.46 12.14
CA ALA A 175 -0.44 4.26 12.12
C ALA A 175 -1.06 3.22 11.18
N VAL A 176 -0.46 3.07 9.98
CA VAL A 176 -1.01 2.22 8.92
C VAL A 176 -0.84 0.75 9.26
N PHE A 177 0.38 0.35 9.63
CA PHE A 177 0.67 -1.02 10.05
C PHE A 177 1.90 -1.10 10.96
N GLN A 178 2.05 -2.24 11.60
CA GLN A 178 3.27 -2.70 12.30
C GLN A 178 3.62 -4.09 11.80
N PHE A 179 4.92 -4.38 11.61
CA PHE A 179 5.39 -5.75 11.44
C PHE A 179 5.46 -6.44 12.80
N ASP A 180 4.95 -7.68 12.87
CA ASP A 180 5.06 -8.46 14.10
C ASP A 180 4.93 -9.95 13.82
N GLY A 181 5.13 -10.79 14.85
CA GLY A 181 4.98 -12.23 14.76
C GLY A 181 3.51 -12.69 14.74
N LYS A 182 3.28 -13.99 14.62
CA LYS A 182 1.95 -14.62 14.55
C LYS A 182 1.04 -14.30 15.74
N GLY A 183 1.62 -14.03 16.89
CA GLY A 183 0.89 -13.78 18.15
C GLY A 183 0.21 -12.42 18.27
N GLY A 184 0.36 -11.54 17.27
CA GLY A 184 -0.19 -10.19 17.34
C GLY A 184 0.86 -9.14 17.70
N LEU A 185 0.39 -7.96 18.07
CA LEU A 185 1.26 -6.82 18.32
C LEU A 185 2.10 -6.96 19.59
N ASN A 186 3.40 -6.79 19.45
CA ASN A 186 4.32 -6.60 20.58
C ASN A 186 4.25 -5.15 21.06
N TYR A 187 3.67 -4.94 22.23
CA TYR A 187 3.56 -3.62 22.85
C TYR A 187 4.77 -3.28 23.74
N ILE A 188 5.54 -4.28 24.16
CA ILE A 188 6.68 -4.10 25.07
C ILE A 188 7.87 -3.54 24.29
N ASN A 189 8.21 -4.18 23.18
CA ASN A 189 9.29 -3.77 22.28
C ASN A 189 8.69 -3.50 20.89
N PRO A 190 8.21 -2.28 20.61
CA PRO A 190 7.55 -2.02 19.35
C PRO A 190 8.46 -2.33 18.16
N SER A 191 7.94 -3.15 17.28
CA SER A 191 8.51 -3.51 16.00
C SER A 191 8.34 -2.38 14.98
N PHE A 192 8.92 -2.52 13.79
CA PHE A 192 8.82 -1.50 12.75
C PHE A 192 7.36 -1.13 12.46
N ARG A 193 7.09 0.16 12.50
CA ARG A 193 5.77 0.76 12.27
C ARG A 193 5.81 1.78 11.15
N TYR A 194 4.86 1.69 10.25
CA TYR A 194 4.66 2.68 9.19
C TYR A 194 3.52 3.62 9.57
N LYS A 195 3.78 4.92 9.47
CA LYS A 195 2.81 5.98 9.71
C LYS A 195 2.60 6.82 8.45
N LEU A 196 1.38 7.29 8.28
CA LEU A 196 0.97 8.21 7.22
C LEU A 196 0.61 9.55 7.84
N SER A 197 1.14 10.65 7.30
CA SER A 197 0.82 12.02 7.71
C SER A 197 0.14 12.79 6.58
N GLY A 198 -0.49 13.91 6.91
CA GLY A 198 -1.20 14.75 5.94
C GLY A 198 -2.70 14.45 5.83
N LEU A 199 -3.25 13.61 6.72
CA LEU A 199 -4.66 13.23 6.67
C LEU A 199 -5.61 14.41 6.84
N GLN A 200 -5.26 15.41 7.65
CA GLN A 200 -6.07 16.60 7.84
C GLN A 200 -6.14 17.50 6.60
N LYS A 201 -5.24 17.27 5.64
CA LYS A 201 -5.20 18.00 4.36
C LYS A 201 -6.11 17.36 3.30
N LEU A 202 -6.53 16.11 3.48
CA LEU A 202 -7.50 15.47 2.60
C LEU A 202 -8.82 16.20 2.72
N LYS A 203 -9.35 16.72 1.61
CA LYS A 203 -10.63 17.40 1.59
C LYS A 203 -11.45 16.99 0.39
N PRO A 204 -12.73 16.65 0.57
CA PRO A 204 -13.62 16.54 -0.56
C PRO A 204 -13.76 17.90 -1.26
N THR A 205 -13.76 17.88 -2.58
CA THR A 205 -13.96 19.07 -3.40
C THR A 205 -15.21 18.92 -4.26
N PRO A 206 -16.01 19.96 -4.45
CA PRO A 206 -17.12 19.93 -5.39
C PRO A 206 -16.68 19.90 -6.86
N CYS A 207 -15.38 19.86 -7.12
CA CYS A 207 -14.83 19.81 -8.46
C CYS A 207 -14.62 18.38 -8.92
N THR A 208 -15.14 18.04 -10.10
CA THR A 208 -14.91 16.75 -10.77
C THR A 208 -14.22 16.98 -12.10
N VAL A 209 -13.48 15.97 -12.56
CA VAL A 209 -12.89 15.92 -13.88
C VAL A 209 -13.27 14.59 -14.52
N ASP A 210 -14.05 14.66 -15.60
CA ASP A 210 -14.34 13.48 -16.42
C ASP A 210 -13.19 13.22 -17.38
N VAL A 211 -12.86 11.95 -17.60
CA VAL A 211 -11.79 11.55 -18.53
C VAL A 211 -12.37 10.60 -19.58
N LEU A 212 -12.14 10.96 -20.84
CA LEU A 212 -12.45 10.12 -22.00
C LEU A 212 -11.16 9.74 -22.71
N VAL A 213 -10.91 8.45 -22.88
CA VAL A 213 -9.75 7.94 -23.63
C VAL A 213 -10.14 7.66 -25.06
N THR A 214 -9.39 8.19 -26.02
CA THR A 214 -9.64 7.99 -27.45
C THR A 214 -8.43 7.30 -28.10
N PRO A 215 -8.63 6.24 -28.94
CA PRO A 215 -9.94 5.73 -29.40
C PRO A 215 -10.73 4.99 -28.33
N GLU A 216 -12.06 5.13 -28.39
CA GLU A 216 -12.94 4.36 -27.50
C GLU A 216 -12.97 2.87 -27.89
N PRO A 217 -13.09 1.95 -26.90
CA PRO A 217 -13.23 2.14 -25.45
C PRO A 217 -11.87 2.19 -24.71
N GLY A 218 -10.86 2.86 -25.23
CA GLY A 218 -9.51 2.95 -24.65
C GLY A 218 -8.58 1.83 -25.12
N ILE A 219 -8.84 1.24 -26.28
CA ILE A 219 -8.01 0.17 -26.86
C ILE A 219 -6.98 0.76 -27.80
N VAL A 220 -5.70 0.57 -27.46
CA VAL A 220 -4.56 0.93 -28.31
C VAL A 220 -4.12 -0.31 -29.07
N ASN A 221 -4.50 -0.39 -30.36
CA ASN A 221 -4.19 -1.53 -31.22
C ASN A 221 -2.91 -1.28 -32.01
N PHE A 222 -1.88 -2.05 -31.76
CA PHE A 222 -0.62 -2.00 -32.53
C PHE A 222 -0.73 -2.66 -33.91
N GLY A 223 -1.76 -3.47 -34.16
CA GLY A 223 -1.90 -4.25 -35.37
C GLY A 223 -0.83 -5.35 -35.47
N GLN A 224 -0.45 -5.68 -36.70
CA GLN A 224 0.67 -6.60 -36.95
C GLN A 224 2.00 -5.86 -36.81
N VAL A 225 2.85 -6.34 -35.92
CA VAL A 225 4.18 -5.78 -35.68
C VAL A 225 5.22 -6.80 -36.17
N GLN A 226 6.09 -6.35 -37.06
CA GLN A 226 7.18 -7.18 -37.56
C GLN A 226 8.33 -7.21 -36.52
N THR A 227 8.99 -8.36 -36.43
CA THR A 227 10.15 -8.55 -35.57
C THR A 227 11.36 -9.00 -36.38
N SER A 228 12.52 -8.51 -36.00
CA SER A 228 13.83 -9.08 -36.38
C SER A 228 14.36 -9.96 -35.25
N GLY A 229 15.42 -10.69 -35.47
CA GLY A 229 16.06 -11.54 -34.44
C GLY A 229 16.42 -10.82 -33.13
N ASN A 230 16.51 -9.46 -33.16
CA ASN A 230 16.93 -8.65 -32.02
C ASN A 230 15.91 -7.59 -31.56
N GLY A 231 14.75 -7.50 -32.18
CA GLY A 231 13.76 -6.47 -31.82
C GLY A 231 12.62 -6.32 -32.78
N PHE A 232 11.97 -5.16 -32.76
CA PHE A 232 10.86 -4.80 -33.63
C PHE A 232 11.32 -4.07 -34.90
N LEU A 233 10.47 -4.13 -35.95
CA LEU A 233 10.60 -3.36 -37.18
C LEU A 233 9.30 -2.56 -37.43
N PRO A 234 9.32 -1.22 -37.38
CA PRO A 234 10.43 -0.35 -36.97
C PRO A 234 10.89 -0.60 -35.54
N ALA A 235 12.09 -0.13 -35.17
CA ALA A 235 12.71 -0.43 -33.88
C ALA A 235 11.85 -0.12 -32.63
N VAL A 236 10.98 0.89 -32.72
CA VAL A 236 10.06 1.26 -31.66
C VAL A 236 8.66 1.51 -32.28
N PRO A 237 7.83 0.46 -32.42
CA PRO A 237 6.44 0.62 -32.85
C PRO A 237 5.70 1.53 -31.88
N ARG A 238 4.99 2.53 -32.43
CA ARG A 238 4.35 3.59 -31.66
C ARG A 238 2.89 3.77 -32.07
N LYS A 239 2.03 3.94 -31.11
CA LYS A 239 0.60 4.26 -31.32
C LYS A 239 0.16 5.40 -30.41
N ARG A 240 -0.34 6.44 -31.00
CA ARG A 240 -0.87 7.61 -30.30
C ARG A 240 -2.30 7.34 -29.83
N PHE A 241 -2.58 7.82 -28.63
CA PHE A 241 -3.92 7.92 -28.08
C PHE A 241 -4.06 9.25 -27.33
N SER A 242 -5.28 9.66 -27.05
CA SER A 242 -5.52 10.90 -26.33
C SER A 242 -6.44 10.70 -25.14
N MET A 243 -6.30 11.55 -24.15
CA MET A 243 -7.23 11.67 -23.05
C MET A 243 -7.83 13.07 -23.07
N SER A 244 -9.14 13.15 -23.26
CA SER A 244 -9.91 14.39 -23.11
C SER A 244 -10.40 14.49 -21.68
N LEU A 245 -10.04 15.57 -21.01
CA LEU A 245 -10.42 15.84 -19.63
C LEU A 245 -11.40 17.01 -19.59
N THR A 246 -12.54 16.82 -18.94
CA THR A 246 -13.57 17.85 -18.77
C THR A 246 -13.77 18.17 -17.30
N LYS A 247 -13.32 19.35 -16.88
CA LYS A 247 -13.46 19.86 -15.51
C LYS A 247 -14.83 20.52 -15.31
N LYS A 248 -15.53 20.17 -14.24
CA LYS A 248 -16.88 20.67 -13.91
C LYS A 248 -16.88 21.74 -12.81
N CYS A 249 -15.80 22.49 -12.69
CA CYS A 249 -15.70 23.60 -11.73
C CYS A 249 -14.88 24.75 -12.30
N SER A 250 -14.97 25.92 -11.68
CA SER A 250 -14.25 27.15 -12.14
C SER A 250 -12.86 27.33 -11.53
N ILE A 251 -12.54 26.60 -10.47
CA ILE A 251 -11.26 26.75 -9.74
C ILE A 251 -10.10 26.12 -10.53
N PRO A 252 -8.84 26.60 -10.35
CA PRO A 252 -7.68 25.90 -10.85
C PRO A 252 -7.57 24.51 -10.26
N VAL A 253 -7.16 23.53 -11.07
CA VAL A 253 -7.01 22.14 -10.61
C VAL A 253 -5.79 21.53 -11.30
N ARG A 254 -4.87 20.97 -10.52
CA ARG A 254 -3.85 20.08 -11.05
C ARG A 254 -4.40 18.65 -11.08
N VAL A 255 -4.24 17.98 -12.18
CA VAL A 255 -4.62 16.60 -12.38
C VAL A 255 -3.35 15.77 -12.52
N ASP A 256 -3.13 14.88 -11.59
CA ASP A 256 -2.08 13.87 -11.69
C ASP A 256 -2.68 12.54 -12.14
N GLY A 257 -1.92 11.81 -12.94
CA GLY A 257 -2.28 10.48 -13.44
C GLY A 257 -1.45 9.39 -12.77
N TYR A 258 -1.99 8.18 -12.75
CA TYR A 258 -1.34 6.97 -12.28
C TYR A 258 -1.84 5.80 -13.10
N PHE A 259 -0.98 5.21 -13.92
CA PHE A 259 -1.33 4.01 -14.68
C PHE A 259 -1.04 2.76 -13.85
N GLU A 260 -2.10 2.10 -13.42
CA GLU A 260 -2.03 0.83 -12.68
C GLU A 260 -2.17 -0.34 -13.64
N ALA A 261 -1.18 -1.23 -13.68
CA ALA A 261 -1.27 -2.45 -14.46
C ALA A 261 -2.38 -3.37 -13.92
N THR A 262 -3.33 -3.76 -14.77
CA THR A 262 -4.44 -4.66 -14.41
C THR A 262 -4.30 -6.04 -15.08
N LYS A 263 -3.60 -6.11 -16.20
CA LYS A 263 -3.21 -7.36 -16.87
C LYS A 263 -1.80 -7.22 -17.42
N GLY A 264 -0.91 -8.13 -17.01
CA GLY A 264 0.52 -8.07 -17.25
C GLY A 264 1.29 -7.74 -15.97
N THR A 265 2.60 -7.60 -16.09
CA THR A 265 3.50 -7.26 -14.98
C THR A 265 4.30 -6.01 -15.32
N VAL A 266 4.63 -5.20 -14.32
CA VAL A 266 5.51 -4.03 -14.54
C VAL A 266 6.96 -4.42 -14.31
N GLN A 267 7.79 -4.22 -15.34
CA GLN A 267 9.23 -4.46 -15.29
C GLN A 267 9.96 -3.28 -15.93
N ASN A 268 10.88 -2.67 -15.21
CA ASN A 268 11.64 -1.49 -15.65
C ASN A 268 10.75 -0.34 -16.18
N GLY A 269 9.62 -0.09 -15.52
CA GLY A 269 8.66 0.94 -15.92
C GLY A 269 7.79 0.60 -17.15
N LEU A 270 7.95 -0.59 -17.73
CA LEU A 270 7.19 -1.09 -18.87
C LEU A 270 6.13 -2.10 -18.41
N LEU A 271 4.99 -2.14 -19.09
CA LEU A 271 3.97 -3.15 -18.89
C LEU A 271 4.26 -4.37 -19.80
N VAL A 272 4.68 -5.46 -19.19
CA VAL A 272 5.03 -6.73 -19.87
C VAL A 272 3.78 -7.61 -19.94
N PRO A 273 3.28 -7.97 -21.13
CA PRO A 273 2.04 -8.75 -21.29
C PRO A 273 2.10 -10.13 -20.64
N GLU A 274 3.23 -10.84 -20.81
CA GLU A 274 3.48 -12.18 -20.25
C GLU A 274 4.95 -12.31 -19.81
N SER A 275 5.22 -13.17 -18.85
CA SER A 275 6.54 -13.34 -18.24
C SER A 275 7.70 -13.69 -19.17
N LYS A 276 7.43 -14.09 -20.41
CA LYS A 276 8.46 -14.46 -21.42
C LYS A 276 8.31 -13.70 -22.74
N SER A 277 7.67 -12.55 -22.72
CA SER A 277 7.43 -11.76 -23.95
C SER A 277 8.71 -11.16 -24.53
N ASN A 278 9.75 -10.95 -23.72
CA ASN A 278 10.99 -10.23 -24.04
C ASN A 278 10.76 -8.82 -24.59
N PHE A 279 9.58 -8.24 -24.31
CA PHE A 279 9.25 -6.87 -24.62
C PHE A 279 8.21 -6.35 -23.63
N GLY A 280 8.09 -5.03 -23.54
CA GLY A 280 7.07 -4.35 -22.75
C GLY A 280 6.45 -3.20 -23.52
N ILE A 281 5.28 -2.78 -23.07
CA ILE A 281 4.57 -1.59 -23.51
C ILE A 281 4.98 -0.44 -22.60
N GLY A 282 5.61 0.58 -23.17
CA GLY A 282 5.89 1.85 -22.49
C GLY A 282 4.83 2.88 -22.81
N LEU A 283 4.73 3.88 -21.94
CA LEU A 283 3.97 5.10 -22.20
C LEU A 283 4.94 6.28 -22.29
N GLU A 284 4.68 7.19 -23.21
CA GLU A 284 5.44 8.43 -23.40
C GLU A 284 4.49 9.61 -23.57
N ASP A 285 4.90 10.76 -23.06
CA ASP A 285 4.17 12.01 -23.32
C ASP A 285 4.43 12.51 -24.77
N SER A 286 3.80 13.62 -25.15
CA SER A 286 3.95 14.22 -26.47
C SER A 286 5.39 14.67 -26.81
N GLN A 287 6.28 14.74 -25.82
CA GLN A 287 7.69 15.09 -25.97
C GLN A 287 8.60 13.85 -25.97
N GLY A 288 8.01 12.65 -25.86
CA GLY A 288 8.76 11.39 -25.80
C GLY A 288 9.33 11.08 -24.42
N LYS A 289 8.95 11.81 -23.37
CA LYS A 289 9.36 11.53 -22.00
C LYS A 289 8.62 10.31 -21.48
N PRO A 290 9.32 9.33 -20.91
CA PRO A 290 8.69 8.13 -20.38
C PRO A 290 7.75 8.42 -19.20
N ILE A 291 6.60 7.75 -19.20
CA ILE A 291 5.64 7.68 -18.10
C ILE A 291 5.69 6.25 -17.54
N GLU A 292 6.14 6.12 -16.31
CA GLU A 292 6.30 4.82 -15.67
C GLU A 292 4.95 4.31 -15.14
N PHE A 293 4.65 3.04 -15.37
CA PHE A 293 3.53 2.37 -14.71
C PHE A 293 3.75 2.31 -13.19
N ASN A 294 2.66 2.34 -12.45
CA ASN A 294 2.64 2.31 -10.98
C ASN A 294 3.38 3.50 -10.32
N LYS A 295 3.50 4.61 -11.04
CA LYS A 295 4.09 5.85 -10.56
C LYS A 295 3.21 7.04 -10.92
N GLN A 296 3.04 7.96 -9.97
CA GLN A 296 2.27 9.17 -10.17
C GLN A 296 3.06 10.19 -11.01
N PHE A 297 2.36 10.88 -11.91
CA PHE A 297 2.91 11.94 -12.75
C PHE A 297 1.87 13.04 -12.95
N THR A 298 2.30 14.26 -13.24
CA THR A 298 1.37 15.33 -13.59
C THR A 298 0.84 15.12 -15.00
N LEU A 299 -0.47 14.92 -15.10
CA LEU A 299 -1.16 14.70 -16.36
C LEU A 299 -1.45 16.04 -17.05
N THR A 300 -2.04 16.99 -16.32
CA THR A 300 -2.32 18.35 -16.78
C THR A 300 -2.61 19.30 -15.63
N GLN A 301 -2.65 20.59 -15.95
CA GLN A 301 -3.09 21.65 -15.04
C GLN A 301 -4.20 22.45 -15.69
N PHE A 302 -5.35 22.50 -15.05
CA PHE A 302 -6.44 23.36 -15.47
C PHE A 302 -6.29 24.75 -14.84
N PRO A 303 -6.16 25.82 -15.63
CA PRO A 303 -6.36 27.16 -15.13
C PRO A 303 -7.79 27.39 -14.62
N ALA A 304 -8.03 28.46 -13.89
CA ALA A 304 -9.37 28.92 -13.57
C ALA A 304 -10.19 29.09 -14.86
N ASN A 305 -11.48 28.71 -14.80
CA ASN A 305 -12.45 28.85 -15.90
C ASN A 305 -12.11 28.10 -17.22
N VAL A 306 -11.07 27.26 -17.23
CA VAL A 306 -10.80 26.35 -18.35
C VAL A 306 -11.45 25.00 -18.04
N ALA A 307 -12.44 24.61 -18.85
CA ALA A 307 -13.20 23.38 -18.61
C ALA A 307 -12.60 22.15 -19.32
N ASN A 308 -11.95 22.31 -20.46
CA ASN A 308 -11.49 21.19 -21.27
C ASN A 308 -9.96 21.25 -21.48
N GLN A 309 -9.35 20.07 -21.36
CA GLN A 309 -7.94 19.85 -21.68
C GLN A 309 -7.82 18.53 -22.46
N SER A 310 -6.83 18.43 -23.34
CA SER A 310 -6.50 17.19 -24.03
C SER A 310 -5.03 16.86 -23.83
N VAL A 311 -4.78 15.61 -23.46
CA VAL A 311 -3.42 15.09 -23.26
C VAL A 311 -3.17 14.01 -24.29
N MET A 312 -2.12 14.19 -25.10
CA MET A 312 -1.66 13.22 -26.07
C MET A 312 -0.60 12.33 -25.45
N LEU A 313 -0.75 11.04 -25.60
CA LEU A 313 0.18 10.03 -25.14
C LEU A 313 0.51 9.05 -26.26
N ASP A 314 1.70 8.51 -26.24
CA ASP A 314 2.13 7.45 -27.12
C ASP A 314 2.35 6.15 -26.34
N ALA A 315 1.71 5.07 -26.76
CA ALA A 315 2.06 3.73 -26.35
C ALA A 315 3.18 3.22 -27.27
N VAL A 316 4.26 2.70 -26.71
CA VAL A 316 5.44 2.26 -27.44
C VAL A 316 5.81 0.83 -27.07
N LEU A 317 6.23 0.03 -28.05
CA LEU A 317 6.78 -1.31 -27.79
C LEU A 317 8.31 -1.22 -27.68
N LYS A 318 8.85 -1.68 -26.55
CA LYS A 318 10.31 -1.73 -26.30
C LYS A 318 10.72 -3.18 -26.03
N SER A 319 11.64 -3.69 -26.83
CA SER A 319 12.20 -5.03 -26.64
C SER A 319 13.41 -4.97 -25.69
N PHE A 320 13.57 -6.00 -24.88
CA PHE A 320 14.75 -6.26 -24.05
C PHE A 320 15.37 -7.63 -24.34
N GLY A 321 15.04 -8.17 -25.52
CA GLY A 321 15.52 -9.42 -26.11
C GLY A 321 14.69 -9.74 -27.35
N PRO A 322 14.92 -10.90 -28.00
CA PRO A 322 14.09 -11.33 -29.12
C PRO A 322 12.62 -11.43 -28.71
N PRO A 323 11.72 -10.61 -29.30
CA PRO A 323 10.32 -10.63 -28.93
C PRO A 323 9.65 -11.97 -29.22
N LYS A 324 8.85 -12.46 -28.29
CA LYS A 324 8.03 -13.65 -28.52
C LYS A 324 7.00 -13.39 -29.59
N ILE A 325 6.97 -14.25 -30.62
CA ILE A 325 5.98 -14.18 -31.69
C ILE A 325 4.61 -14.70 -31.19
N GLY A 326 3.54 -14.01 -31.55
CA GLY A 326 2.17 -14.39 -31.20
C GLY A 326 1.33 -13.20 -30.78
N PRO A 327 0.03 -13.44 -30.52
CA PRO A 327 -0.86 -12.39 -30.03
C PRO A 327 -0.46 -11.99 -28.62
N PHE A 328 -0.54 -10.71 -28.31
CA PHE A 328 -0.31 -10.18 -26.97
C PHE A 328 -1.40 -9.18 -26.60
N ASN A 329 -1.70 -9.11 -25.31
CA ASN A 329 -2.52 -8.06 -24.76
C ASN A 329 -2.08 -7.76 -23.32
N ALA A 330 -2.27 -6.52 -22.93
CA ALA A 330 -2.07 -6.07 -21.57
C ALA A 330 -3.06 -4.96 -21.29
N SER A 331 -3.38 -4.71 -20.05
CA SER A 331 -4.28 -3.63 -19.67
C SER A 331 -3.78 -2.87 -18.44
N ALA A 332 -4.08 -1.60 -18.41
CA ALA A 332 -3.85 -0.73 -17.27
C ALA A 332 -5.08 0.16 -17.04
N THR A 333 -5.35 0.46 -15.80
CA THR A 333 -6.35 1.44 -15.41
C THR A 333 -5.64 2.76 -15.14
N ILE A 334 -6.12 3.86 -15.71
CA ILE A 334 -5.69 5.18 -15.28
C ILE A 334 -6.51 5.63 -14.09
N ARG A 335 -5.81 6.07 -13.05
CA ARG A 335 -6.39 6.78 -11.91
C ARG A 335 -5.99 8.23 -12.02
N ILE A 336 -6.92 9.14 -11.76
CA ILE A 336 -6.64 10.57 -11.69
C ILE A 336 -6.79 11.07 -10.26
N PHE A 337 -5.93 12.00 -9.89
CA PHE A 337 -5.92 12.67 -8.60
C PHE A 337 -6.04 14.17 -8.83
N LEU A 338 -6.91 14.82 -8.08
CA LEU A 338 -7.17 16.25 -8.18
C LEU A 338 -6.50 16.99 -7.01
N TYR A 339 -5.81 18.08 -7.31
CA TYR A 339 -5.09 18.88 -6.32
C TYR A 339 -5.40 20.37 -6.46
#